data_2ba93723def19513174d5ddadf82d347
#
_entry.id   2ba93723def19513174d5ddadf82d347
#
_cell.length_a   1.000
_cell.length_b   1.000
_cell.length_c   1.000
_cell.angle_alpha   90.00
_cell.angle_beta   90.00
_cell.angle_gamma   90.00
#
_symmetry.space_group_name_H-M   'P 1'
#
loop_
_entity.id
_entity.type
_entity.pdbx_description
1 polymer ?
#
loop_
_entity_poly.entity_id
_entity_poly.type
_entity_poly.pdbx_seq_one_letter_code
_entity_poly.pdbx_strand_id
1 'polypeptide(L)'
;MRAVDIIQKKRDGLALNKEEIEWLIEGYVAGTVPDYQMSSFAMAVYFKGMTTEEISHMTMKMVQTGQQFDLSAIPGIKVDKHSTGGVGDKVTLVLVPLVASFGVPVAKMSGRGLGHTGGTIDKLESIKGFQIERTQEEFIQQVQEIGLSVIGQSDQLVKADKLLYALRDVTATVDTIPLIASSVMSKKIAAGADAILLDVTVGEGAFMKTIEEARELARTMVDLGNAVGRKTIAVITDMSQPLGTSIGNRLEILEALDILKGQGRADVTEFICELAQIMLKLANVEQSIEAIHEHLTNGQALAKFEEMVVAQGGDLEDLHRPVKVDQVLEVTAGQDGVIAALPAMEFGLLAMRLGAGRAVKSDPLDYETGIVFDKKVGEQVKKGERIARIFVNEKNSQESVTEFKKNVKILEGAESVKEIIEIIS
;
A
#
# COMPACT_ATOMS: atom_id res chain seq x y z
N MET A 1 -19.04 -31.45 11.25
CA MET A 1 -19.03 -30.09 11.84
C MET A 1 -20.17 -29.25 11.28
N ARG A 2 -20.66 -28.26 12.01
CA ARG A 2 -21.64 -27.28 11.49
C ARG A 2 -21.08 -25.88 11.73
N ALA A 3 -21.25 -24.95 10.78
CA ALA A 3 -20.78 -23.58 10.93
C ALA A 3 -21.32 -22.90 12.18
N VAL A 4 -22.59 -23.16 12.54
CA VAL A 4 -23.23 -22.57 13.72
C VAL A 4 -22.52 -22.94 15.03
N ASP A 5 -21.99 -24.16 15.17
CA ASP A 5 -21.29 -24.60 16.37
C ASP A 5 -19.94 -23.86 16.51
N ILE A 6 -19.23 -23.67 15.38
CA ILE A 6 -17.97 -22.92 15.32
C ILE A 6 -18.19 -21.42 15.64
N ILE A 7 -19.23 -20.83 15.04
CA ILE A 7 -19.61 -19.43 15.29
C ILE A 7 -19.98 -19.22 16.78
N GLN A 8 -20.77 -20.13 17.36
CA GLN A 8 -21.15 -20.07 18.77
C GLN A 8 -19.92 -20.15 19.67
N LYS A 9 -19.01 -21.09 19.42
CA LYS A 9 -17.75 -21.25 20.15
C LYS A 9 -16.91 -19.97 20.13
N LYS A 10 -16.74 -19.35 18.95
CA LYS A 10 -16.00 -18.08 18.80
C LYS A 10 -16.75 -16.91 19.49
N ARG A 11 -18.06 -16.81 19.30
CA ARG A 11 -18.91 -15.79 19.97
C ARG A 11 -18.76 -15.82 21.49
N ASP A 12 -18.66 -17.01 22.06
CA ASP A 12 -18.53 -17.22 23.51
C ASP A 12 -17.08 -17.02 24.01
N GLY A 13 -16.14 -16.63 23.10
CA GLY A 13 -14.76 -16.29 23.42
C GLY A 13 -13.83 -17.49 23.54
N LEU A 14 -14.23 -18.67 23.07
CA LEU A 14 -13.41 -19.86 23.08
C LEU A 14 -12.52 -19.93 21.82
N ALA A 15 -11.30 -20.43 21.98
CA ALA A 15 -10.39 -20.65 20.86
C ALA A 15 -10.87 -21.82 19.98
N LEU A 16 -10.73 -21.62 18.66
CA LEU A 16 -10.99 -22.66 17.67
C LEU A 16 -9.72 -23.49 17.44
N ASN A 17 -9.90 -24.77 17.18
CA ASN A 17 -8.78 -25.61 16.76
C ASN A 17 -8.56 -25.53 15.24
N LYS A 18 -7.47 -26.16 14.78
CA LYS A 18 -7.08 -26.17 13.38
C LYS A 18 -8.18 -26.73 12.48
N GLU A 19 -8.75 -27.86 12.84
CA GLU A 19 -9.76 -28.55 12.05
C GLU A 19 -11.04 -27.72 11.88
N GLU A 20 -11.44 -26.98 12.92
CA GLU A 20 -12.62 -26.10 12.89
C GLU A 20 -12.40 -24.91 11.93
N ILE A 21 -11.21 -24.30 11.96
CA ILE A 21 -10.85 -23.19 11.09
C ILE A 21 -10.73 -23.65 9.64
N GLU A 22 -10.00 -24.73 9.39
CA GLU A 22 -9.83 -25.28 8.05
C GLU A 22 -11.16 -25.68 7.41
N TRP A 23 -12.03 -26.35 8.16
CA TRP A 23 -13.36 -26.72 7.70
C TRP A 23 -14.22 -25.52 7.33
N LEU A 24 -14.18 -24.46 8.16
CA LEU A 24 -14.96 -23.24 7.91
C LEU A 24 -14.49 -22.52 6.63
N ILE A 25 -13.19 -22.37 6.45
CA ILE A 25 -12.61 -21.70 5.27
C ILE A 25 -12.83 -22.52 3.99
N GLU A 26 -12.62 -23.85 4.05
CA GLU A 26 -12.92 -24.74 2.92
C GLU A 26 -14.41 -24.69 2.53
N GLY A 27 -15.27 -24.78 3.52
CA GLY A 27 -16.72 -24.71 3.31
C GLY A 27 -17.17 -23.40 2.71
N TYR A 28 -16.52 -22.29 3.10
CA TYR A 28 -16.82 -20.98 2.53
C TYR A 28 -16.41 -20.88 1.06
N VAL A 29 -15.21 -21.34 0.71
CA VAL A 29 -14.72 -21.36 -0.68
C VAL A 29 -15.54 -22.31 -1.56
N ALA A 30 -16.00 -23.43 -1.00
CA ALA A 30 -16.86 -24.39 -1.68
C ALA A 30 -18.34 -23.96 -1.77
N GLY A 31 -18.73 -22.87 -1.09
CA GLY A 31 -20.11 -22.39 -1.05
C GLY A 31 -21.07 -23.19 -0.13
N THR A 32 -20.53 -24.10 0.68
CA THR A 32 -21.32 -24.87 1.68
C THR A 32 -21.53 -24.12 2.99
N VAL A 33 -20.68 -23.12 3.27
CA VAL A 33 -20.86 -22.11 4.32
C VAL A 33 -21.29 -20.83 3.63
N PRO A 34 -22.54 -20.37 3.80
CA PRO A 34 -23.05 -19.19 3.11
C PRO A 34 -22.56 -17.88 3.78
N ASP A 35 -22.66 -16.76 3.04
CA ASP A 35 -22.20 -15.44 3.44
C ASP A 35 -22.73 -14.99 4.81
N TYR A 36 -23.99 -15.24 5.12
CA TYR A 36 -24.57 -14.84 6.42
C TYR A 36 -23.92 -15.56 7.61
N GLN A 37 -23.47 -16.80 7.44
CA GLN A 37 -22.72 -17.52 8.48
C GLN A 37 -21.29 -17.01 8.58
N MET A 38 -20.62 -16.79 7.45
CA MET A 38 -19.27 -16.24 7.45
C MET A 38 -19.25 -14.79 7.98
N SER A 39 -20.26 -13.97 7.68
CA SER A 39 -20.42 -12.64 8.26
C SER A 39 -20.58 -12.70 9.80
N SER A 40 -21.39 -13.65 10.28
CA SER A 40 -21.56 -13.86 11.73
C SER A 40 -20.24 -14.31 12.39
N PHE A 41 -19.45 -15.16 11.72
CA PHE A 41 -18.11 -15.54 12.18
C PHE A 41 -17.18 -14.33 12.23
N ALA A 42 -17.11 -13.53 11.15
CA ALA A 42 -16.26 -12.33 11.08
C ALA A 42 -16.62 -11.33 12.20
N MET A 43 -17.92 -11.16 12.50
CA MET A 43 -18.38 -10.30 13.61
C MET A 43 -18.03 -10.89 14.98
N ALA A 44 -18.08 -12.22 15.14
CA ALA A 44 -17.62 -12.88 16.37
C ALA A 44 -16.12 -12.66 16.58
N VAL A 45 -15.31 -12.76 15.52
CA VAL A 45 -13.87 -12.43 15.56
C VAL A 45 -13.65 -10.96 15.87
N TYR A 46 -14.44 -10.06 15.31
CA TYR A 46 -14.35 -8.61 15.59
C TYR A 46 -14.44 -8.32 17.10
N PHE A 47 -15.39 -8.93 17.79
CA PHE A 47 -15.60 -8.69 19.24
C PHE A 47 -14.73 -9.54 20.17
N LYS A 48 -14.26 -10.70 19.73
CA LYS A 48 -13.57 -11.67 20.59
C LYS A 48 -12.09 -11.88 20.24
N GLY A 49 -11.66 -11.36 19.09
CA GLY A 49 -10.32 -11.58 18.59
C GLY A 49 -10.05 -13.05 18.19
N MET A 50 -8.80 -13.31 17.89
CA MET A 50 -8.26 -14.65 17.65
C MET A 50 -6.90 -14.78 18.33
N THR A 51 -6.56 -15.99 18.76
CA THR A 51 -5.20 -16.28 19.22
C THR A 51 -4.22 -16.30 18.06
N THR A 52 -2.91 -16.18 18.33
CA THR A 52 -1.86 -16.30 17.31
C THR A 52 -1.94 -17.61 16.54
N GLU A 53 -2.28 -18.71 17.21
CA GLU A 53 -2.46 -20.03 16.58
C GLU A 53 -3.66 -20.04 15.64
N GLU A 54 -4.80 -19.48 16.05
CA GLU A 54 -5.99 -19.35 15.18
C GLU A 54 -5.67 -18.52 13.93
N ILE A 55 -4.98 -17.38 14.07
CA ILE A 55 -4.58 -16.52 12.96
C ILE A 55 -3.66 -17.29 12.01
N SER A 56 -2.69 -18.04 12.54
CA SER A 56 -1.78 -18.87 11.76
C SER A 56 -2.52 -19.95 10.94
N HIS A 57 -3.41 -20.70 11.59
CA HIS A 57 -4.19 -21.74 10.92
C HIS A 57 -5.09 -21.15 9.82
N MET A 58 -5.76 -20.04 10.12
CA MET A 58 -6.59 -19.35 9.14
C MET A 58 -5.78 -18.86 7.95
N THR A 59 -4.65 -18.20 8.20
CA THR A 59 -3.76 -17.66 7.16
C THR A 59 -3.25 -18.76 6.25
N MET A 60 -2.70 -19.83 6.83
CA MET A 60 -2.16 -20.95 6.04
C MET A 60 -3.25 -21.70 5.26
N LYS A 61 -4.46 -21.79 5.83
CA LYS A 61 -5.58 -22.37 5.09
C LYS A 61 -6.02 -21.47 3.94
N MET A 62 -6.07 -20.16 4.13
CA MET A 62 -6.36 -19.20 3.06
C MET A 62 -5.33 -19.30 1.93
N VAL A 63 -4.03 -19.41 2.22
CA VAL A 63 -2.96 -19.66 1.22
C VAL A 63 -3.26 -20.89 0.37
N GLN A 64 -3.69 -21.99 0.99
CA GLN A 64 -3.97 -23.26 0.31
C GLN A 64 -5.22 -23.22 -0.58
N THR A 65 -6.09 -22.22 -0.45
CA THR A 65 -7.34 -22.14 -1.25
C THR A 65 -7.15 -21.57 -2.65
N GLY A 66 -5.97 -21.12 -3.00
CA GLY A 66 -5.67 -20.50 -4.29
C GLY A 66 -4.35 -20.92 -4.88
N GLN A 67 -3.98 -20.27 -5.96
CA GLN A 67 -2.69 -20.44 -6.60
C GLN A 67 -1.58 -19.92 -5.67
N GLN A 68 -0.46 -20.64 -5.63
CA GLN A 68 0.76 -20.21 -4.96
C GLN A 68 1.87 -20.08 -6.01
N PHE A 69 2.68 -19.03 -5.90
CA PHE A 69 3.80 -18.81 -6.80
C PHE A 69 5.06 -19.48 -6.24
N ASP A 70 5.64 -20.37 -7.01
CA ASP A 70 6.96 -20.93 -6.71
C ASP A 70 8.03 -20.08 -7.38
N LEU A 71 8.72 -19.27 -6.56
CA LEU A 71 9.81 -18.40 -7.00
C LEU A 71 11.19 -19.04 -6.83
N SER A 72 11.29 -20.35 -6.59
CA SER A 72 12.55 -21.06 -6.35
C SER A 72 13.52 -20.98 -7.54
N ALA A 73 13.00 -20.83 -8.76
CA ALA A 73 13.79 -20.60 -9.96
C ALA A 73 14.54 -19.26 -10.00
N ILE A 74 14.13 -18.28 -9.19
CA ILE A 74 14.82 -16.98 -9.07
C ILE A 74 15.93 -17.11 -8.04
N PRO A 75 17.21 -16.89 -8.40
CA PRO A 75 18.31 -16.96 -7.45
C PRO A 75 18.27 -15.82 -6.44
N GLY A 76 18.81 -16.07 -5.25
CA GLY A 76 18.87 -15.07 -4.15
C GLY A 76 17.58 -15.04 -3.32
N ILE A 77 17.56 -14.14 -2.33
CA ILE A 77 16.45 -13.93 -1.42
C ILE A 77 15.47 -12.93 -2.07
N LYS A 78 14.27 -13.40 -2.39
CA LYS A 78 13.20 -12.55 -2.95
C LYS A 78 12.55 -11.76 -1.82
N VAL A 79 12.69 -10.44 -1.89
CA VAL A 79 12.07 -9.52 -0.92
C VAL A 79 10.79 -8.91 -1.46
N ASP A 80 9.81 -8.67 -0.60
CA ASP A 80 8.58 -7.95 -0.94
C ASP A 80 8.25 -6.90 0.14
N LYS A 81 7.60 -5.82 -0.25
CA LYS A 81 7.05 -4.79 0.67
C LYS A 81 5.54 -4.79 0.61
N HIS A 82 4.89 -4.71 1.75
CA HIS A 82 3.45 -4.48 1.83
C HIS A 82 3.16 -3.25 2.68
N SER A 83 2.27 -2.37 2.17
CA SER A 83 1.70 -1.28 2.95
C SER A 83 0.27 -1.64 3.38
N THR A 84 -0.13 -1.27 4.58
CA THR A 84 -1.52 -1.39 5.02
C THR A 84 -2.43 -0.36 4.35
N GLY A 85 -1.87 0.51 3.52
CA GLY A 85 -2.58 1.51 2.73
C GLY A 85 -2.34 2.93 3.22
N GLY A 86 -2.63 3.88 2.35
CA GLY A 86 -2.44 5.30 2.68
C GLY A 86 -2.74 6.19 1.48
N VAL A 87 -2.59 7.48 1.68
CA VAL A 87 -2.79 8.54 0.69
C VAL A 87 -1.45 9.05 0.19
N GLY A 88 -1.26 9.03 -1.13
CA GLY A 88 0.02 9.42 -1.74
C GLY A 88 1.11 8.35 -1.58
N ASP A 89 0.78 7.10 -1.26
CA ASP A 89 1.76 6.00 -1.12
C ASP A 89 2.34 5.58 -2.48
N LYS A 90 3.39 6.29 -2.88
CA LYS A 90 4.23 5.99 -4.04
C LYS A 90 5.48 5.18 -3.71
N VAL A 91 5.63 4.75 -2.47
CA VAL A 91 6.85 4.07 -1.96
C VAL A 91 7.26 2.92 -2.87
N THR A 92 6.34 2.05 -3.25
CA THR A 92 6.64 0.88 -4.11
C THR A 92 7.29 1.29 -5.44
N LEU A 93 6.89 2.41 -6.04
CA LEU A 93 7.40 2.87 -7.33
C LEU A 93 8.88 3.25 -7.30
N VAL A 94 9.36 3.67 -6.13
CA VAL A 94 10.77 4.03 -5.92
C VAL A 94 11.54 2.90 -5.24
N LEU A 95 10.98 2.30 -4.20
CA LEU A 95 11.64 1.30 -3.37
C LEU A 95 12.01 0.03 -4.14
N VAL A 96 11.10 -0.46 -5.01
CA VAL A 96 11.33 -1.70 -5.78
C VAL A 96 12.52 -1.56 -6.73
N PRO A 97 12.58 -0.55 -7.62
CA PRO A 97 13.74 -0.38 -8.49
C PRO A 97 15.03 0.00 -7.73
N LEU A 98 14.93 0.74 -6.63
CA LEU A 98 16.07 1.08 -5.79
C LEU A 98 16.70 -0.17 -5.17
N VAL A 99 15.91 -1.07 -4.58
CA VAL A 99 16.40 -2.33 -4.01
C VAL A 99 16.95 -3.25 -5.12
N ALA A 100 16.27 -3.34 -6.26
CA ALA A 100 16.71 -4.14 -7.38
C ALA A 100 18.04 -3.64 -7.99
N SER A 101 18.34 -2.35 -7.90
CA SER A 101 19.61 -1.78 -8.37
C SER A 101 20.84 -2.29 -7.59
N PHE A 102 20.64 -2.86 -6.40
CA PHE A 102 21.67 -3.57 -5.63
C PHE A 102 21.73 -5.08 -5.92
N GLY A 103 21.04 -5.56 -6.97
CA GLY A 103 21.02 -6.97 -7.35
C GLY A 103 20.13 -7.87 -6.49
N VAL A 104 19.29 -7.28 -5.63
CA VAL A 104 18.32 -8.03 -4.83
C VAL A 104 17.04 -8.24 -5.64
N PRO A 105 16.59 -9.48 -5.87
CA PRO A 105 15.39 -9.74 -6.66
C PRO A 105 14.11 -9.31 -5.93
N VAL A 106 13.26 -8.52 -6.62
CA VAL A 106 11.98 -8.05 -6.10
C VAL A 106 10.84 -8.55 -6.99
N ALA A 107 10.14 -9.56 -6.51
CA ALA A 107 8.97 -10.16 -7.17
C ALA A 107 7.69 -9.63 -6.49
N LYS A 108 7.15 -8.52 -6.98
CA LYS A 108 6.11 -7.74 -6.32
C LYS A 108 4.72 -7.99 -6.90
N MET A 109 3.78 -8.39 -6.04
CA MET A 109 2.34 -8.35 -6.36
C MET A 109 1.66 -7.25 -5.58
N SER A 110 0.85 -6.43 -6.27
CA SER A 110 0.17 -5.27 -5.69
C SER A 110 -1.31 -5.24 -6.05
N GLY A 111 -2.09 -4.53 -5.23
CA GLY A 111 -3.53 -4.34 -5.45
C GLY A 111 -3.87 -3.02 -6.11
N ARG A 112 -5.15 -2.88 -6.48
CA ARG A 112 -5.78 -1.62 -6.91
C ARG A 112 -6.20 -0.80 -5.69
N GLY A 113 -6.33 0.50 -5.85
CA GLY A 113 -6.89 1.39 -4.85
C GLY A 113 -8.41 1.36 -4.79
N LEU A 114 -8.97 1.67 -3.63
CA LEU A 114 -10.39 1.88 -3.42
C LEU A 114 -10.61 2.93 -2.32
N GLY A 115 -11.66 3.73 -2.46
CA GLY A 115 -11.96 4.81 -1.53
C GLY A 115 -10.89 5.90 -1.56
N HIS A 116 -10.43 6.31 -0.39
CA HIS A 116 -9.44 7.38 -0.22
C HIS A 116 -8.00 6.94 -0.50
N THR A 117 -7.73 5.63 -0.66
CA THR A 117 -6.38 5.10 -0.87
C THR A 117 -6.05 4.95 -2.36
N GLY A 118 -4.84 5.30 -2.76
CA GLY A 118 -4.33 5.07 -4.10
C GLY A 118 -3.68 3.69 -4.27
N GLY A 119 -3.95 3.00 -5.40
CA GLY A 119 -3.36 1.71 -5.72
C GLY A 119 -2.08 1.82 -6.55
N THR A 120 -1.05 1.04 -6.22
CA THR A 120 0.20 1.00 -7.01
C THR A 120 -0.07 0.61 -8.47
N ILE A 121 -0.98 -0.35 -8.68
CA ILE A 121 -1.35 -0.82 -10.02
C ILE A 121 -2.02 0.29 -10.84
N ASP A 122 -2.92 1.05 -10.24
CA ASP A 122 -3.59 2.16 -10.91
C ASP A 122 -2.62 3.25 -11.35
N LYS A 123 -1.58 3.50 -10.56
CA LYS A 123 -0.51 4.45 -10.90
C LYS A 123 0.31 3.95 -12.10
N LEU A 124 0.72 2.68 -12.09
CA LEU A 124 1.46 2.09 -13.21
C LEU A 124 0.64 2.03 -14.50
N GLU A 125 -0.66 1.78 -14.43
CA GLU A 125 -1.57 1.81 -15.59
C GLU A 125 -1.74 3.22 -16.19
N SER A 126 -1.37 4.29 -15.47
CA SER A 126 -1.31 5.63 -16.05
C SER A 126 -0.21 5.79 -17.10
N ILE A 127 0.74 4.84 -17.18
CA ILE A 127 1.79 4.78 -18.19
C ILE A 127 1.22 4.01 -19.40
N LYS A 128 1.19 4.64 -20.55
CA LYS A 128 0.63 4.06 -21.78
C LYS A 128 1.30 2.71 -22.12
N GLY A 129 0.47 1.68 -22.28
CA GLY A 129 0.91 0.35 -22.67
C GLY A 129 1.40 -0.54 -21.53
N PHE A 130 1.59 -0.01 -20.31
CA PHE A 130 2.06 -0.79 -19.18
C PHE A 130 1.10 -1.93 -18.83
N GLN A 131 1.60 -3.16 -18.80
CA GLN A 131 0.83 -4.37 -18.57
C GLN A 131 1.05 -4.89 -17.14
N ILE A 132 -0.02 -4.96 -16.38
CA ILE A 132 -0.03 -5.44 -15.00
C ILE A 132 -0.34 -6.94 -14.89
N GLU A 133 -0.94 -7.51 -15.93
CA GLU A 133 -1.29 -8.93 -15.97
C GLU A 133 -0.16 -9.70 -16.65
N ARG A 134 0.39 -10.68 -15.93
CA ARG A 134 1.46 -11.57 -16.41
C ARG A 134 1.16 -12.99 -15.95
N THR A 135 1.56 -13.96 -16.76
CA THR A 135 1.59 -15.36 -16.31
C THR A 135 2.68 -15.54 -15.25
N GLN A 136 2.63 -16.65 -14.52
CA GLN A 136 3.68 -16.96 -13.54
C GLN A 136 5.06 -17.11 -14.21
N GLU A 137 5.11 -17.71 -15.38
CA GLU A 137 6.32 -17.92 -16.16
C GLU A 137 6.93 -16.57 -16.59
N GLU A 138 6.12 -15.66 -17.16
CA GLU A 138 6.57 -14.32 -17.57
C GLU A 138 7.06 -13.48 -16.38
N PHE A 139 6.36 -13.60 -15.24
CA PHE A 139 6.73 -12.90 -14.01
C PHE A 139 8.09 -13.38 -13.49
N ILE A 140 8.29 -14.71 -13.41
CA ILE A 140 9.57 -15.30 -12.97
C ILE A 140 10.69 -14.93 -13.93
N GLN A 141 10.45 -15.10 -15.25
CA GLN A 141 11.42 -14.79 -16.27
C GLN A 141 11.88 -13.32 -16.19
N GLN A 142 10.94 -12.38 -16.07
CA GLN A 142 11.28 -10.97 -15.97
C GLN A 142 12.15 -10.68 -14.73
N VAL A 143 11.82 -11.25 -13.56
CA VAL A 143 12.65 -11.06 -12.36
C VAL A 143 14.04 -11.69 -12.53
N GLN A 144 14.16 -12.82 -13.21
CA GLN A 144 15.48 -13.41 -13.54
C GLN A 144 16.30 -12.55 -14.48
N GLU A 145 15.67 -11.90 -15.46
CA GLU A 145 16.35 -11.10 -16.49
C GLU A 145 16.76 -9.71 -15.96
N ILE A 146 15.86 -9.00 -15.29
CA ILE A 146 16.09 -7.60 -14.89
C ILE A 146 16.05 -7.35 -13.37
N GLY A 147 15.80 -8.37 -12.55
CA GLY A 147 15.81 -8.29 -11.09
C GLY A 147 14.52 -7.80 -10.46
N LEU A 148 13.52 -7.35 -11.21
CA LEU A 148 12.26 -6.87 -10.64
C LEU A 148 11.07 -7.05 -11.58
N SER A 149 9.88 -7.20 -10.96
CA SER A 149 8.59 -7.13 -11.65
C SER A 149 7.50 -6.69 -10.67
N VAL A 150 6.55 -5.86 -11.13
CA VAL A 150 5.39 -5.42 -10.35
C VAL A 150 4.14 -5.76 -11.13
N ILE A 151 3.38 -6.72 -10.64
CA ILE A 151 2.15 -7.21 -11.29
C ILE A 151 0.92 -7.05 -10.40
N GLY A 152 -0.26 -7.08 -11.02
CA GLY A 152 -1.54 -7.16 -10.32
C GLY A 152 -1.73 -8.50 -9.61
N GLN A 153 -2.45 -8.50 -8.50
CA GLN A 153 -2.87 -9.74 -7.86
C GLN A 153 -3.92 -10.43 -8.74
N SER A 154 -3.70 -11.71 -9.04
CA SER A 154 -4.71 -12.49 -9.74
C SER A 154 -5.85 -12.87 -8.80
N ASP A 155 -7.05 -13.01 -9.35
CA ASP A 155 -8.23 -13.51 -8.64
C ASP A 155 -8.08 -14.93 -8.08
N GLN A 156 -7.04 -15.65 -8.52
CA GLN A 156 -6.76 -17.03 -8.13
C GLN A 156 -5.71 -17.13 -7.02
N LEU A 157 -5.05 -16.04 -6.63
CA LEU A 157 -3.91 -16.08 -5.71
C LEU A 157 -4.29 -16.60 -4.31
N VAL A 158 -5.31 -16.04 -3.67
CA VAL A 158 -5.85 -16.50 -2.37
C VAL A 158 -7.37 -16.38 -2.43
N LYS A 159 -8.00 -17.43 -2.93
CA LYS A 159 -9.43 -17.40 -3.24
C LYS A 159 -10.31 -17.11 -2.02
N ALA A 160 -9.96 -17.69 -0.87
CA ALA A 160 -10.67 -17.44 0.39
C ALA A 160 -10.60 -15.97 0.80
N ASP A 161 -9.44 -15.32 0.66
CA ASP A 161 -9.30 -13.91 1.03
C ASP A 161 -10.14 -13.00 0.13
N LYS A 162 -10.17 -13.26 -1.18
CA LYS A 162 -11.00 -12.51 -2.12
C LYS A 162 -12.46 -12.51 -1.71
N LEU A 163 -13.00 -13.69 -1.37
CA LEU A 163 -14.40 -13.84 -0.95
C LEU A 163 -14.64 -13.18 0.41
N LEU A 164 -13.77 -13.46 1.37
CA LEU A 164 -13.90 -12.96 2.74
C LEU A 164 -13.73 -11.44 2.80
N TYR A 165 -12.79 -10.86 2.06
CA TYR A 165 -12.59 -9.41 2.03
C TYR A 165 -13.79 -8.70 1.41
N ALA A 166 -14.32 -9.21 0.30
CA ALA A 166 -15.53 -8.66 -0.33
C ALA A 166 -16.75 -8.69 0.60
N LEU A 167 -16.89 -9.74 1.43
CA LEU A 167 -17.92 -9.82 2.45
C LEU A 167 -17.70 -8.82 3.58
N ARG A 168 -16.47 -8.71 4.08
CA ARG A 168 -16.10 -7.80 5.17
C ARG A 168 -16.33 -6.34 4.81
N ASP A 169 -16.06 -5.97 3.57
CA ASP A 169 -16.22 -4.61 3.04
C ASP A 169 -17.67 -4.09 3.17
N VAL A 170 -18.66 -4.98 3.09
CA VAL A 170 -20.08 -4.64 3.18
C VAL A 170 -20.73 -5.04 4.50
N THR A 171 -19.98 -5.57 5.48
CA THR A 171 -20.51 -6.03 6.78
C THR A 171 -19.85 -5.37 7.99
N ALA A 172 -19.09 -4.27 7.77
CA ALA A 172 -18.38 -3.50 8.80
C ALA A 172 -17.45 -4.37 9.68
N THR A 173 -16.66 -5.25 9.05
CA THR A 173 -15.72 -6.15 9.74
C THR A 173 -14.30 -6.08 9.14
N VAL A 174 -13.99 -5.02 8.39
CA VAL A 174 -12.65 -4.85 7.77
C VAL A 174 -11.59 -4.54 8.82
N ASP A 175 -11.88 -3.65 9.76
CA ASP A 175 -10.97 -3.09 10.76
C ASP A 175 -10.73 -4.03 11.96
N THR A 176 -10.49 -5.30 11.69
CA THR A 176 -10.24 -6.36 12.68
C THR A 176 -8.82 -6.87 12.53
N ILE A 177 -7.95 -6.65 13.52
CA ILE A 177 -6.52 -6.99 13.47
C ILE A 177 -6.26 -8.45 13.01
N PRO A 178 -6.89 -9.51 13.60
CA PRO A 178 -6.68 -10.88 13.13
C PRO A 178 -6.99 -11.09 11.64
N LEU A 179 -8.10 -10.49 11.16
CA LEU A 179 -8.53 -10.66 9.77
C LEU A 179 -7.72 -9.79 8.80
N ILE A 180 -7.22 -8.64 9.23
CA ILE A 180 -6.27 -7.82 8.46
C ILE A 180 -4.95 -8.59 8.32
N ALA A 181 -4.40 -9.10 9.43
CA ALA A 181 -3.15 -9.86 9.43
C ALA A 181 -3.23 -11.09 8.53
N SER A 182 -4.30 -11.89 8.63
CA SER A 182 -4.52 -13.06 7.77
C SER A 182 -4.65 -12.68 6.30
N SER A 183 -5.39 -11.62 5.97
CA SER A 183 -5.57 -11.12 4.61
C SER A 183 -4.26 -10.67 3.97
N VAL A 184 -3.47 -9.87 4.69
CA VAL A 184 -2.17 -9.36 4.23
C VAL A 184 -1.19 -10.52 4.05
N MET A 185 -0.97 -11.31 5.10
CA MET A 185 0.08 -12.32 5.12
C MET A 185 -0.21 -13.49 4.21
N SER A 186 -1.47 -13.92 4.06
CA SER A 186 -1.82 -14.98 3.11
C SER A 186 -1.43 -14.63 1.67
N LYS A 187 -1.62 -13.39 1.24
CA LYS A 187 -1.22 -12.92 -0.10
C LYS A 187 0.29 -12.88 -0.26
N LYS A 188 1.04 -12.43 0.77
CA LYS A 188 2.50 -12.36 0.71
C LYS A 188 3.15 -13.74 0.71
N ILE A 189 2.62 -14.66 1.48
CA ILE A 189 3.07 -16.07 1.51
C ILE A 189 2.75 -16.74 0.17
N ALA A 190 1.53 -16.58 -0.35
CA ALA A 190 1.11 -17.16 -1.63
C ALA A 190 1.89 -16.59 -2.84
N ALA A 191 2.31 -15.31 -2.77
CA ALA A 191 3.16 -14.68 -3.78
C ALA A 191 4.60 -15.21 -3.80
N GLY A 192 5.03 -15.97 -2.79
CA GLY A 192 6.31 -16.68 -2.80
C GLY A 192 7.51 -15.91 -2.27
N ALA A 193 7.33 -14.71 -1.68
CA ALA A 193 8.44 -13.93 -1.12
C ALA A 193 9.15 -14.69 0.01
N ASP A 194 10.49 -14.63 0.06
CA ASP A 194 11.31 -15.24 1.13
C ASP A 194 11.38 -14.32 2.35
N ALA A 195 11.37 -13.01 2.13
CA ALA A 195 11.42 -12.02 3.19
C ALA A 195 10.46 -10.86 2.91
N ILE A 196 9.86 -10.29 3.96
CA ILE A 196 8.76 -9.33 3.86
C ILE A 196 9.04 -8.11 4.73
N LEU A 197 8.98 -6.93 4.12
CA LEU A 197 8.88 -5.65 4.82
C LEU A 197 7.42 -5.21 4.87
N LEU A 198 6.90 -5.04 6.09
CA LEU A 198 5.55 -4.55 6.33
C LEU A 198 5.61 -3.05 6.70
N ASP A 199 4.88 -2.25 5.99
CA ASP A 199 4.70 -0.83 6.24
C ASP A 199 3.29 -0.64 6.82
N VAL A 200 3.24 -0.54 8.15
CA VAL A 200 2.00 -0.43 8.93
C VAL A 200 1.72 1.04 9.19
N THR A 201 0.83 1.60 8.41
CA THR A 201 0.45 3.01 8.52
C THR A 201 -0.46 3.25 9.72
N VAL A 202 -0.25 4.38 10.41
CA VAL A 202 -1.08 4.83 11.54
C VAL A 202 -1.43 6.31 11.37
N GLY A 203 -2.63 6.68 11.77
CA GLY A 203 -3.09 8.06 11.73
C GLY A 203 -4.44 8.22 11.05
N GLU A 204 -4.79 9.45 10.76
CA GLU A 204 -6.13 9.81 10.26
C GLU A 204 -6.41 9.17 8.90
N GLY A 205 -5.43 9.11 8.01
CA GLY A 205 -5.54 8.49 6.68
C GLY A 205 -5.31 6.97 6.62
N ALA A 206 -5.03 6.31 7.76
CA ALA A 206 -4.75 4.87 7.83
C ALA A 206 -5.94 4.07 8.38
N PHE A 207 -5.86 2.73 8.28
CA PHE A 207 -6.79 1.84 8.98
C PHE A 207 -6.56 1.86 10.50
N MET A 208 -5.30 1.79 10.94
CA MET A 208 -4.96 1.90 12.37
C MET A 208 -4.98 3.36 12.81
N LYS A 209 -5.76 3.66 13.84
CA LYS A 209 -5.96 5.03 14.31
C LYS A 209 -5.02 5.38 15.47
N THR A 210 -4.54 4.40 16.20
CA THR A 210 -3.63 4.55 17.33
C THR A 210 -2.33 3.77 17.11
N ILE A 211 -1.26 4.22 17.76
CA ILE A 211 0.04 3.55 17.70
C ILE A 211 -0.06 2.14 18.34
N GLU A 212 -0.88 1.98 19.35
CA GLU A 212 -1.12 0.72 20.04
C GLU A 212 -1.73 -0.33 19.10
N GLU A 213 -2.76 0.04 18.33
CA GLU A 213 -3.36 -0.82 17.30
C GLU A 213 -2.34 -1.18 16.21
N ALA A 214 -1.56 -0.19 15.76
CA ALA A 214 -0.53 -0.41 14.75
C ALA A 214 0.57 -1.36 15.24
N ARG A 215 0.99 -1.26 16.52
CA ARG A 215 1.93 -2.19 17.15
C ARG A 215 1.39 -3.59 17.24
N GLU A 216 0.13 -3.74 17.66
CA GLU A 216 -0.51 -5.04 17.74
C GLU A 216 -0.59 -5.72 16.37
N LEU A 217 -1.04 -5.00 15.35
CA LEU A 217 -1.10 -5.50 13.98
C LEU A 217 0.30 -5.87 13.46
N ALA A 218 1.29 -4.99 13.65
CA ALA A 218 2.66 -5.19 13.21
C ALA A 218 3.29 -6.44 13.84
N ARG A 219 3.18 -6.60 15.15
CA ARG A 219 3.66 -7.79 15.87
C ARG A 219 2.98 -9.05 15.39
N THR A 220 1.64 -9.03 15.29
CA THR A 220 0.86 -10.17 14.80
C THR A 220 1.35 -10.63 13.41
N MET A 221 1.59 -9.71 12.50
CA MET A 221 2.07 -10.04 11.15
C MET A 221 3.53 -10.50 11.13
N VAL A 222 4.41 -9.90 11.94
CA VAL A 222 5.82 -10.30 12.08
C VAL A 222 5.91 -11.71 12.63
N ASP A 223 5.20 -12.00 13.73
CA ASP A 223 5.17 -13.32 14.37
C ASP A 223 4.65 -14.38 13.39
N LEU A 224 3.57 -14.05 12.65
CA LEU A 224 2.99 -14.94 11.65
C LEU A 224 3.97 -15.24 10.50
N GLY A 225 4.64 -14.22 9.97
CA GLY A 225 5.62 -14.39 8.89
C GLY A 225 6.80 -15.26 9.33
N ASN A 226 7.37 -14.97 10.51
CA ASN A 226 8.48 -15.72 11.08
C ASN A 226 8.10 -17.18 11.40
N ALA A 227 6.89 -17.43 11.90
CA ALA A 227 6.39 -18.78 12.20
C ALA A 227 6.29 -19.66 10.96
N VAL A 228 6.09 -19.09 9.76
CA VAL A 228 6.05 -19.83 8.49
C VAL A 228 7.36 -19.75 7.70
N GLY A 229 8.45 -19.33 8.35
CA GLY A 229 9.79 -19.28 7.77
C GLY A 229 10.01 -18.11 6.78
N ARG A 230 9.18 -17.06 6.85
CA ARG A 230 9.35 -15.83 6.06
C ARG A 230 9.91 -14.74 6.97
N LYS A 231 11.20 -14.40 6.80
CA LYS A 231 11.83 -13.34 7.59
C LYS A 231 11.06 -12.04 7.42
N THR A 232 10.44 -11.55 8.50
CA THR A 232 9.50 -10.43 8.43
C THR A 232 9.91 -9.33 9.38
N ILE A 233 9.92 -8.09 8.90
CA ILE A 233 10.12 -6.86 9.70
C ILE A 233 8.95 -5.94 9.39
N ALA A 234 8.43 -5.25 10.40
CA ALA A 234 7.44 -4.20 10.23
C ALA A 234 8.01 -2.84 10.63
N VAL A 235 7.61 -1.81 9.89
CA VAL A 235 7.79 -0.40 10.25
C VAL A 235 6.42 0.21 10.50
N ILE A 236 6.28 0.98 11.58
CA ILE A 236 5.09 1.79 11.85
C ILE A 236 5.37 3.18 11.30
N THR A 237 4.49 3.65 10.41
CA THR A 237 4.69 4.90 9.67
C THR A 237 3.51 5.85 9.82
N ASP A 238 3.78 7.17 9.82
CA ASP A 238 2.73 8.17 9.94
C ASP A 238 1.92 8.32 8.66
N MET A 239 0.61 8.42 8.80
CA MET A 239 -0.35 8.74 7.74
C MET A 239 -1.36 9.79 8.20
N SER A 240 -0.93 10.73 9.05
CA SER A 240 -1.73 11.88 9.46
C SER A 240 -1.83 12.93 8.34
N GLN A 241 -0.84 12.97 7.44
CA GLN A 241 -0.83 13.75 6.21
C GLN A 241 -0.52 12.85 5.00
N PRO A 242 -0.86 13.26 3.77
CA PRO A 242 -0.48 12.53 2.56
C PRO A 242 1.04 12.36 2.47
N LEU A 243 1.51 11.17 2.09
CA LEU A 243 2.93 10.91 1.91
C LEU A 243 3.47 11.63 0.65
N GLY A 244 4.59 12.33 0.81
CA GLY A 244 5.14 13.19 -0.25
C GLY A 244 4.22 14.37 -0.59
N THR A 245 4.27 14.83 -1.82
CA THR A 245 3.56 16.04 -2.26
C THR A 245 2.37 15.77 -3.17
N SER A 246 2.29 14.61 -3.82
CA SER A 246 1.28 14.34 -4.84
C SER A 246 0.27 13.29 -4.39
N ILE A 247 -1.00 13.53 -4.73
CA ILE A 247 -2.09 12.57 -4.69
C ILE A 247 -2.71 12.52 -6.08
N GLY A 248 -2.76 11.34 -6.69
CA GLY A 248 -3.28 11.10 -8.04
C GLY A 248 -2.34 10.22 -8.85
N ASN A 249 -2.89 9.41 -9.74
CA ASN A 249 -2.15 8.31 -10.35
C ASN A 249 -0.90 8.79 -11.10
N ARG A 250 -1.06 9.63 -12.10
CA ARG A 250 0.03 10.17 -12.90
C ARG A 250 0.93 11.12 -12.11
N LEU A 251 0.33 11.95 -11.24
CA LEU A 251 1.08 12.89 -10.39
C LEU A 251 2.05 12.16 -9.46
N GLU A 252 1.65 11.01 -8.92
CA GLU A 252 2.51 10.19 -8.07
C GLU A 252 3.61 9.45 -8.85
N ILE A 253 3.37 9.08 -10.12
CA ILE A 253 4.43 8.59 -11.02
C ILE A 253 5.49 9.68 -11.24
N LEU A 254 5.06 10.92 -11.52
CA LEU A 254 6.01 12.03 -11.74
C LEU A 254 6.82 12.34 -10.49
N GLU A 255 6.19 12.35 -9.30
CA GLU A 255 6.92 12.51 -8.05
C GLU A 255 7.89 11.35 -7.78
N ALA A 256 7.50 10.11 -8.08
CA ALA A 256 8.39 8.95 -7.98
C ALA A 256 9.59 9.08 -8.92
N LEU A 257 9.40 9.59 -10.14
CA LEU A 257 10.49 9.87 -11.06
C LEU A 257 11.44 10.95 -10.55
N ASP A 258 10.92 11.99 -9.91
CA ASP A 258 11.76 13.04 -9.31
C ASP A 258 12.61 12.46 -8.16
N ILE A 259 12.04 11.58 -7.32
CA ILE A 259 12.80 10.88 -6.27
C ILE A 259 13.87 9.97 -6.89
N LEU A 260 13.53 9.19 -7.93
CA LEU A 260 14.46 8.30 -8.63
C LEU A 260 15.59 9.05 -9.36
N LYS A 261 15.42 10.35 -9.63
CA LYS A 261 16.46 11.26 -10.17
C LYS A 261 17.28 11.97 -9.08
N GLY A 262 17.04 11.67 -7.79
CA GLY A 262 17.65 12.39 -6.68
C GLY A 262 17.16 13.83 -6.51
N GLN A 263 15.99 14.16 -7.05
CA GLN A 263 15.35 15.49 -7.01
C GLN A 263 14.11 15.52 -6.12
N GLY A 264 13.82 14.42 -5.42
CA GLY A 264 12.68 14.32 -4.49
C GLY A 264 12.83 15.19 -3.25
N ARG A 265 11.74 15.40 -2.52
CA ARG A 265 11.79 16.02 -1.19
C ARG A 265 12.66 15.17 -0.25
N ALA A 266 13.39 15.85 0.61
CA ALA A 266 14.33 15.18 1.53
C ALA A 266 13.61 14.20 2.46
N ASP A 267 12.48 14.60 3.08
CA ASP A 267 11.70 13.79 4.02
C ASP A 267 11.27 12.43 3.41
N VAL A 268 10.58 12.44 2.28
CA VAL A 268 10.13 11.21 1.60
C VAL A 268 11.30 10.41 1.02
N THR A 269 12.36 11.08 0.56
CA THR A 269 13.55 10.41 0.03
C THR A 269 14.29 9.66 1.13
N GLU A 270 14.53 10.30 2.29
CA GLU A 270 15.14 9.68 3.46
C GLU A 270 14.31 8.49 3.95
N PHE A 271 13.00 8.67 4.07
CA PHE A 271 12.08 7.60 4.43
C PHE A 271 12.22 6.38 3.51
N ILE A 272 12.23 6.59 2.18
CA ILE A 272 12.36 5.48 1.22
C ILE A 272 13.76 4.84 1.32
N CYS A 273 14.83 5.60 1.56
CA CYS A 273 16.17 5.07 1.77
C CYS A 273 16.25 4.20 3.03
N GLU A 274 15.60 4.60 4.13
CA GLU A 274 15.52 3.79 5.36
C GLU A 274 14.78 2.46 5.11
N LEU A 275 13.66 2.49 4.37
CA LEU A 275 12.95 1.28 3.97
C LEU A 275 13.80 0.38 3.06
N ALA A 276 14.54 0.98 2.11
CA ALA A 276 15.46 0.25 1.24
C ALA A 276 16.56 -0.44 2.03
N GLN A 277 17.15 0.24 3.02
CA GLN A 277 18.15 -0.36 3.92
C GLN A 277 17.60 -1.58 4.66
N ILE A 278 16.37 -1.51 5.17
CA ILE A 278 15.72 -2.65 5.82
C ILE A 278 15.48 -3.79 4.83
N MET A 279 15.00 -3.51 3.62
CA MET A 279 14.79 -4.55 2.61
C MET A 279 16.08 -5.21 2.14
N LEU A 280 17.16 -4.44 1.97
CA LEU A 280 18.48 -4.95 1.63
C LEU A 280 19.02 -5.84 2.76
N LYS A 281 18.88 -5.42 4.01
CA LYS A 281 19.26 -6.23 5.17
C LYS A 281 18.46 -7.54 5.27
N LEU A 282 17.17 -7.52 4.93
CA LEU A 282 16.35 -8.73 4.84
C LEU A 282 16.88 -9.71 3.78
N ALA A 283 17.48 -9.21 2.69
CA ALA A 283 18.16 -9.99 1.66
C ALA A 283 19.63 -10.35 2.01
N ASN A 284 20.10 -10.05 3.22
CA ASN A 284 21.50 -10.19 3.67
C ASN A 284 22.49 -9.31 2.85
N VAL A 285 22.04 -8.18 2.35
CA VAL A 285 22.86 -7.15 1.69
C VAL A 285 22.95 -5.95 2.62
N GLU A 286 24.14 -5.68 3.18
CA GLU A 286 24.35 -4.54 4.05
C GLU A 286 24.83 -3.34 3.25
N GLN A 287 24.10 -2.23 3.33
CA GLN A 287 24.42 -0.96 2.65
C GLN A 287 24.23 0.21 3.61
N SER A 288 25.05 1.25 3.47
CA SER A 288 24.84 2.51 4.18
C SER A 288 23.74 3.34 3.51
N ILE A 289 23.13 4.25 4.26
CA ILE A 289 22.12 5.18 3.72
C ILE A 289 22.71 6.04 2.59
N GLU A 290 23.98 6.45 2.73
CA GLU A 290 24.71 7.24 1.72
C GLU A 290 24.85 6.46 0.40
N ALA A 291 25.22 5.17 0.46
CA ALA A 291 25.32 4.31 -0.73
C ALA A 291 23.94 4.10 -1.38
N ILE A 292 22.89 3.96 -0.58
CA ILE A 292 21.51 3.85 -1.09
C ILE A 292 21.07 5.14 -1.78
N HIS A 293 21.35 6.29 -1.17
CA HIS A 293 21.07 7.59 -1.75
C HIS A 293 21.86 7.85 -3.05
N GLU A 294 23.11 7.34 -3.13
CA GLU A 294 23.90 7.43 -4.35
C GLU A 294 23.22 6.74 -5.54
N HIS A 295 22.56 5.60 -5.34
CA HIS A 295 21.84 4.91 -6.41
C HIS A 295 20.63 5.70 -6.97
N LEU A 296 20.08 6.64 -6.20
CA LEU A 296 19.10 7.61 -6.71
C LEU A 296 19.79 8.70 -7.54
N THR A 297 20.87 9.29 -7.01
CA THR A 297 21.51 10.45 -7.63
C THR A 297 22.34 10.11 -8.86
N ASN A 298 22.88 8.87 -8.96
CA ASN A 298 23.66 8.41 -10.12
C ASN A 298 22.81 7.75 -11.23
N GLY A 299 21.47 7.64 -11.01
CA GLY A 299 20.51 7.15 -12.00
C GLY A 299 20.36 5.63 -12.07
N GLN A 300 21.01 4.83 -11.22
CA GLN A 300 20.90 3.37 -11.25
C GLN A 300 19.49 2.90 -10.90
N ALA A 301 18.85 3.51 -9.91
CA ALA A 301 17.47 3.20 -9.54
C ALA A 301 16.47 3.60 -10.62
N LEU A 302 16.66 4.76 -11.25
CA LEU A 302 15.85 5.21 -12.39
C LEU A 302 15.95 4.24 -13.56
N ALA A 303 17.17 3.83 -13.93
CA ALA A 303 17.39 2.87 -15.01
C ALA A 303 16.63 1.54 -14.75
N LYS A 304 16.62 1.05 -13.51
CA LYS A 304 15.85 -0.13 -13.13
C LYS A 304 14.34 0.07 -13.26
N PHE A 305 13.83 1.25 -12.91
CA PHE A 305 12.42 1.57 -13.11
C PHE A 305 12.04 1.60 -14.59
N GLU A 306 12.86 2.22 -15.43
CA GLU A 306 12.66 2.29 -16.89
C GLU A 306 12.77 0.91 -17.54
N GLU A 307 13.73 0.06 -17.13
CA GLU A 307 13.80 -1.35 -17.55
C GLU A 307 12.50 -2.09 -17.26
N MET A 308 11.93 -1.93 -16.07
CA MET A 308 10.65 -2.54 -15.70
C MET A 308 9.52 -2.03 -16.58
N VAL A 309 9.45 -0.71 -16.80
CA VAL A 309 8.41 -0.10 -17.65
C VAL A 309 8.46 -0.69 -19.06
N VAL A 310 9.64 -0.79 -19.68
CA VAL A 310 9.83 -1.37 -21.02
C VAL A 310 9.48 -2.87 -21.01
N ALA A 311 9.97 -3.64 -20.04
CA ALA A 311 9.72 -5.08 -19.95
C ALA A 311 8.23 -5.41 -19.79
N GLN A 312 7.47 -4.48 -19.21
CA GLN A 312 6.00 -4.60 -19.03
C GLN A 312 5.21 -3.84 -20.12
N GLY A 313 5.85 -3.49 -21.24
CA GLY A 313 5.20 -2.92 -22.43
C GLY A 313 4.88 -1.43 -22.34
N GLY A 314 5.35 -0.74 -21.31
CA GLY A 314 5.14 0.69 -21.13
C GLY A 314 5.99 1.54 -22.07
N ASP A 315 5.45 2.69 -22.42
CA ASP A 315 6.06 3.68 -23.30
C ASP A 315 6.89 4.69 -22.49
N LEU A 316 8.21 4.74 -22.71
CA LEU A 316 9.11 5.66 -22.00
C LEU A 316 8.86 7.14 -22.33
N GLU A 317 8.41 7.48 -23.55
CA GLU A 317 8.06 8.87 -23.89
C GLU A 317 6.82 9.28 -23.10
N ASP A 318 5.84 8.38 -22.98
CA ASP A 318 4.68 8.60 -22.15
C ASP A 318 5.03 8.66 -20.66
N LEU A 319 5.95 7.82 -20.18
CA LEU A 319 6.40 7.85 -18.79
C LEU A 319 6.84 9.25 -18.33
N HIS A 320 7.59 9.95 -19.14
CA HIS A 320 8.18 11.25 -18.80
C HIS A 320 7.31 12.46 -19.18
N ARG A 321 6.17 12.26 -19.83
CA ARG A 321 5.29 13.38 -20.20
C ARG A 321 4.65 14.04 -18.97
N PRO A 322 4.40 15.34 -19.00
CA PRO A 322 3.61 16.00 -17.94
C PRO A 322 2.16 15.54 -17.97
N VAL A 323 1.43 15.82 -16.87
CA VAL A 323 -0.03 15.63 -16.82
C VAL A 323 -0.74 16.49 -17.87
N LYS A 324 -1.86 15.98 -18.37
CA LYS A 324 -2.73 16.68 -19.31
C LYS A 324 -4.11 16.82 -18.70
N VAL A 325 -4.43 18.03 -18.25
CA VAL A 325 -5.72 18.38 -17.66
C VAL A 325 -6.25 19.67 -18.27
N ASP A 326 -7.56 19.88 -18.19
CA ASP A 326 -8.21 21.10 -18.69
C ASP A 326 -7.81 22.32 -17.87
N GLN A 327 -7.64 22.16 -16.53
CA GLN A 327 -7.35 23.27 -15.63
C GLN A 327 -6.42 22.83 -14.49
N VAL A 328 -5.54 23.76 -14.08
CA VAL A 328 -4.76 23.67 -12.85
C VAL A 328 -5.17 24.85 -11.96
N LEU A 329 -5.76 24.54 -10.81
CA LEU A 329 -6.26 25.52 -9.87
C LEU A 329 -5.25 25.73 -8.76
N GLU A 330 -4.89 26.99 -8.51
CA GLU A 330 -4.01 27.34 -7.40
C GLU A 330 -4.81 27.51 -6.10
N VAL A 331 -4.28 26.92 -5.03
CA VAL A 331 -4.80 27.12 -3.67
C VAL A 331 -3.79 27.95 -2.90
N THR A 332 -4.26 29.08 -2.34
CA THR A 332 -3.41 30.00 -1.58
C THR A 332 -3.78 30.04 -0.11
N ALA A 333 -2.78 30.27 0.75
CA ALA A 333 -2.95 30.44 2.19
C ALA A 333 -3.88 31.63 2.52
N GLY A 334 -4.84 31.40 3.40
CA GLY A 334 -5.79 32.44 3.84
C GLY A 334 -5.20 33.44 4.85
N GLN A 335 -4.11 33.07 5.51
CA GLN A 335 -3.45 33.84 6.57
C GLN A 335 -1.96 33.48 6.65
N ASP A 336 -1.18 34.25 7.38
CA ASP A 336 0.19 33.94 7.77
C ASP A 336 0.18 32.83 8.85
N GLY A 337 1.19 31.98 8.88
CA GLY A 337 1.34 30.97 9.91
C GLY A 337 2.16 29.77 9.47
N VAL A 338 1.87 28.61 10.06
CA VAL A 338 2.48 27.32 9.76
C VAL A 338 1.38 26.34 9.36
N ILE A 339 1.61 25.52 8.36
CA ILE A 339 0.67 24.41 8.03
C ILE A 339 0.65 23.46 9.23
N ALA A 340 -0.45 23.43 9.95
CA ALA A 340 -0.59 22.64 11.17
C ALA A 340 -1.26 21.28 10.94
N ALA A 341 -2.09 21.15 9.90
CA ALA A 341 -2.67 19.86 9.52
C ALA A 341 -3.03 19.83 8.03
N LEU A 342 -2.80 18.65 7.45
CA LEU A 342 -3.23 18.23 6.11
C LEU A 342 -3.88 16.84 6.25
N PRO A 343 -5.15 16.71 6.69
CA PRO A 343 -5.79 15.43 6.97
C PRO A 343 -5.75 14.51 5.75
N ALA A 344 -5.03 13.40 5.84
CA ALA A 344 -4.75 12.54 4.71
C ALA A 344 -6.03 11.94 4.10
N MET A 345 -6.98 11.50 4.95
CA MET A 345 -8.26 10.95 4.48
C MET A 345 -9.07 11.97 3.69
N GLU A 346 -9.18 13.21 4.19
CA GLU A 346 -9.96 14.26 3.52
C GLU A 346 -9.39 14.59 2.14
N PHE A 347 -8.06 14.66 2.03
CA PHE A 347 -7.41 14.91 0.73
C PHE A 347 -7.44 13.69 -0.19
N GLY A 348 -7.41 12.48 0.35
CA GLY A 348 -7.64 11.26 -0.41
C GLY A 348 -9.06 11.19 -0.97
N LEU A 349 -10.07 11.53 -0.16
CA LEU A 349 -11.47 11.64 -0.60
C LEU A 349 -11.68 12.76 -1.62
N LEU A 350 -11.02 13.90 -1.45
CA LEU A 350 -11.06 14.98 -2.45
C LEU A 350 -10.46 14.49 -3.78
N ALA A 351 -9.30 13.86 -3.78
CA ALA A 351 -8.68 13.31 -4.99
C ALA A 351 -9.56 12.24 -5.65
N MET A 352 -10.23 11.40 -4.87
CA MET A 352 -11.20 10.42 -5.37
C MET A 352 -12.36 11.11 -6.11
N ARG A 353 -12.94 12.17 -5.52
CA ARG A 353 -14.01 12.95 -6.18
C ARG A 353 -13.56 13.69 -7.44
N LEU A 354 -12.28 14.01 -7.55
CA LEU A 354 -11.68 14.56 -8.78
C LEU A 354 -11.51 13.51 -9.89
N GLY A 355 -11.74 12.22 -9.59
CA GLY A 355 -11.60 11.11 -10.53
C GLY A 355 -10.31 10.30 -10.35
N ALA A 356 -9.39 10.70 -9.45
CA ALA A 356 -8.14 9.96 -9.23
C ALA A 356 -8.33 8.63 -8.47
N GLY A 357 -9.47 8.41 -7.81
CA GLY A 357 -9.81 7.20 -7.06
C GLY A 357 -11.19 6.66 -7.44
N ARG A 358 -11.54 5.47 -6.89
CA ARG A 358 -12.84 4.82 -7.10
C ARG A 358 -13.68 4.87 -5.84
N ALA A 359 -14.91 5.38 -5.92
CA ALA A 359 -15.89 5.24 -4.85
C ALA A 359 -16.46 3.81 -4.82
N VAL A 360 -16.68 3.22 -5.98
CA VAL A 360 -17.06 1.80 -6.14
C VAL A 360 -16.14 1.11 -7.16
N LYS A 361 -15.98 -0.20 -7.03
CA LYS A 361 -15.01 -0.99 -7.81
C LYS A 361 -15.12 -0.81 -9.34
N SER A 362 -16.31 -0.50 -9.85
CA SER A 362 -16.59 -0.32 -11.29
C SER A 362 -16.31 1.07 -11.81
N ASP A 363 -15.98 2.04 -10.96
CA ASP A 363 -15.75 3.41 -11.40
C ASP A 363 -14.51 3.50 -12.30
N PRO A 364 -14.59 4.26 -13.41
CA PRO A 364 -13.42 4.57 -14.21
C PRO A 364 -12.48 5.52 -13.45
N LEU A 365 -11.19 5.43 -13.74
CA LEU A 365 -10.20 6.38 -13.21
C LEU A 365 -9.86 7.44 -14.26
N ASP A 366 -9.74 8.68 -13.79
CA ASP A 366 -9.02 9.73 -14.49
C ASP A 366 -7.59 9.76 -13.95
N TYR A 367 -6.65 9.25 -14.72
CA TYR A 367 -5.25 9.14 -14.30
C TYR A 367 -4.54 10.50 -14.21
N GLU A 368 -5.09 11.55 -14.82
CA GLU A 368 -4.43 12.86 -14.92
C GLU A 368 -4.79 13.81 -13.78
N THR A 369 -5.93 13.55 -13.09
CA THR A 369 -6.42 14.41 -12.02
C THR A 369 -5.75 14.14 -10.68
N GLY A 370 -5.80 15.12 -9.77
CA GLY A 370 -5.28 14.99 -8.41
C GLY A 370 -4.85 16.30 -7.78
N ILE A 371 -3.99 16.19 -6.77
CA ILE A 371 -3.54 17.32 -5.93
C ILE A 371 -2.01 17.26 -5.82
N VAL A 372 -1.37 18.43 -5.91
CA VAL A 372 0.06 18.61 -5.59
C VAL A 372 0.19 19.69 -4.50
N PHE A 373 0.76 19.31 -3.37
CA PHE A 373 1.05 20.21 -2.27
C PHE A 373 2.39 20.92 -2.48
N ASP A 374 2.40 22.23 -2.45
CA ASP A 374 3.63 23.03 -2.45
C ASP A 374 4.16 23.23 -1.00
N LYS A 375 3.33 22.94 0.01
CA LYS A 375 3.64 23.06 1.45
C LYS A 375 3.15 21.84 2.22
N LYS A 376 3.93 21.44 3.23
CA LYS A 376 3.63 20.32 4.12
C LYS A 376 3.48 20.76 5.56
N VAL A 377 3.02 19.86 6.43
CA VAL A 377 2.90 20.13 7.88
C VAL A 377 4.27 20.56 8.45
N GLY A 378 4.27 21.61 9.27
CA GLY A 378 5.48 22.23 9.83
C GLY A 378 6.08 23.35 8.98
N GLU A 379 5.64 23.56 7.74
CA GLU A 379 6.20 24.61 6.88
C GLU A 379 5.46 25.95 7.04
N GLN A 380 6.25 27.04 7.04
CA GLN A 380 5.73 28.40 7.13
C GLN A 380 5.07 28.84 5.82
N VAL A 381 4.01 29.62 5.96
CA VAL A 381 3.26 30.21 4.84
C VAL A 381 2.91 31.67 5.12
N LYS A 382 2.82 32.46 4.06
CA LYS A 382 2.31 33.83 4.09
C LYS A 382 0.93 33.89 3.44
N LYS A 383 0.08 34.78 3.89
CA LYS A 383 -1.21 35.04 3.26
C LYS A 383 -1.04 35.29 1.76
N GLY A 384 -1.80 34.55 0.94
CA GLY A 384 -1.73 34.62 -0.52
C GLY A 384 -0.63 33.75 -1.14
N GLU A 385 0.29 33.18 -0.36
CA GLU A 385 1.28 32.22 -0.86
C GLU A 385 0.59 30.93 -1.33
N ARG A 386 1.02 30.38 -2.47
CA ARG A 386 0.48 29.13 -2.98
C ARG A 386 0.90 27.97 -2.07
N ILE A 387 -0.07 27.16 -1.67
CA ILE A 387 0.13 26.00 -0.79
C ILE A 387 -0.16 24.68 -1.49
N ALA A 388 -0.94 24.70 -2.59
CA ALA A 388 -1.22 23.54 -3.41
C ALA A 388 -1.72 23.91 -4.80
N ARG A 389 -1.73 22.89 -5.68
CA ARG A 389 -2.35 22.93 -7.02
C ARG A 389 -3.29 21.74 -7.16
N ILE A 390 -4.47 21.96 -7.72
CA ILE A 390 -5.48 20.95 -7.99
C ILE A 390 -5.60 20.78 -9.49
N PHE A 391 -5.43 19.57 -9.98
CA PHE A 391 -5.46 19.18 -11.40
C PHE A 391 -6.82 18.59 -11.73
N VAL A 392 -7.57 19.17 -12.65
CA VAL A 392 -8.99 18.82 -12.92
C VAL A 392 -9.31 18.82 -14.41
N ASN A 393 -10.22 17.91 -14.81
CA ASN A 393 -10.80 17.81 -16.15
C ASN A 393 -12.29 18.19 -16.20
N GLU A 394 -12.86 18.73 -15.12
CA GLU A 394 -14.27 19.11 -15.05
C GLU A 394 -14.50 20.59 -14.72
N LYS A 395 -15.71 21.07 -15.05
CA LYS A 395 -16.11 22.47 -14.93
C LYS A 395 -16.38 22.96 -13.49
N ASN A 396 -16.49 22.08 -12.49
CA ASN A 396 -16.83 22.46 -11.10
C ASN A 396 -15.60 22.66 -10.21
N SER A 397 -14.65 23.39 -10.73
CA SER A 397 -13.33 23.57 -10.15
C SER A 397 -13.27 24.37 -8.85
N GLN A 398 -14.20 25.34 -8.65
CA GLN A 398 -14.14 26.25 -7.48
C GLN A 398 -14.57 25.56 -6.17
N GLU A 399 -15.43 24.56 -6.21
CA GLU A 399 -15.80 23.76 -5.02
C GLU A 399 -14.62 23.02 -4.46
N SER A 400 -13.76 22.43 -5.31
CA SER A 400 -12.55 21.71 -4.88
C SER A 400 -11.55 22.60 -4.14
N VAL A 401 -11.38 23.86 -4.60
CA VAL A 401 -10.54 24.85 -3.90
C VAL A 401 -11.15 25.21 -2.55
N THR A 402 -12.45 25.37 -2.48
CA THR A 402 -13.16 25.68 -1.23
C THR A 402 -13.05 24.55 -0.22
N GLU A 403 -13.24 23.31 -0.69
CA GLU A 403 -13.09 22.10 0.12
C GLU A 403 -11.65 21.93 0.61
N PHE A 404 -10.65 22.13 -0.26
CA PHE A 404 -9.25 22.08 0.13
C PHE A 404 -8.97 23.07 1.26
N LYS A 405 -9.40 24.35 1.10
CA LYS A 405 -9.21 25.42 2.10
C LYS A 405 -9.91 25.12 3.43
N LYS A 406 -11.01 24.41 3.43
CA LYS A 406 -11.72 23.99 4.65
C LYS A 406 -10.92 22.96 5.44
N ASN A 407 -10.19 22.09 4.76
CA ASN A 407 -9.48 20.97 5.37
C ASN A 407 -8.05 21.33 5.80
N VAL A 408 -7.39 22.29 5.18
CA VAL A 408 -6.07 22.76 5.61
C VAL A 408 -6.19 23.58 6.91
N LYS A 409 -5.29 23.30 7.88
CA LYS A 409 -5.20 24.12 9.10
C LYS A 409 -3.89 24.90 9.10
N ILE A 410 -3.99 26.21 9.32
CA ILE A 410 -2.85 27.12 9.46
C ILE A 410 -2.92 27.75 10.86
N LEU A 411 -1.88 27.59 11.66
CA LEU A 411 -1.76 28.07 13.04
C LEU A 411 -0.46 28.87 13.22
N GLU A 412 -0.22 29.41 14.42
CA GLU A 412 1.00 30.17 14.73
C GLU A 412 2.25 29.26 14.78
N GLY A 413 2.08 27.96 15.06
CA GLY A 413 3.16 26.98 15.09
C GLY A 413 2.65 25.55 14.94
N ALA A 414 3.48 24.69 14.38
CA ALA A 414 3.30 23.25 14.32
C ALA A 414 4.68 22.58 14.12
N GLU A 415 4.82 21.35 14.60
CA GLU A 415 6.02 20.54 14.36
C GLU A 415 5.89 19.76 13.06
N SER A 416 7.02 19.47 12.41
CA SER A 416 7.06 18.55 11.27
C SER A 416 6.76 17.12 11.72
N VAL A 417 6.18 16.35 10.83
CA VAL A 417 5.86 14.93 11.06
C VAL A 417 7.08 14.09 10.70
N LYS A 418 7.36 13.06 11.49
CA LYS A 418 8.37 12.06 11.20
C LYS A 418 7.69 10.82 10.60
N GLU A 419 8.16 10.36 9.44
CA GLU A 419 7.52 9.27 8.69
C GLU A 419 7.63 7.92 9.41
N ILE A 420 8.83 7.52 9.87
CA ILE A 420 8.99 6.28 10.65
C ILE A 420 8.87 6.57 12.14
N ILE A 421 7.90 5.91 12.78
CA ILE A 421 7.63 6.01 14.22
C ILE A 421 8.40 4.90 14.98
N GLU A 422 8.32 3.66 14.48
CA GLU A 422 8.88 2.49 15.17
C GLU A 422 9.22 1.35 14.19
N ILE A 423 10.23 0.53 14.52
CA ILE A 423 10.59 -0.68 13.77
C ILE A 423 10.38 -1.89 14.67
N ILE A 424 9.69 -2.92 14.16
CA ILE A 424 9.37 -4.16 14.86
C ILE A 424 9.95 -5.35 14.07
N SER A 425 10.76 -6.18 14.74
CA SER A 425 11.45 -7.31 14.12
C SER A 425 11.33 -8.58 14.98
#